data_4e0392bc490b6c876e7eb94c2b11185b
#
_entry.id   4e0392bc490b6c876e7eb94c2b11185b
#
_cell.length_a   1.000
_cell.length_b   1.000
_cell.length_c   1.000
_cell.angle_alpha   90.00
_cell.angle_beta   90.00
_cell.angle_gamma   90.00
#
_symmetry.space_group_name_H-M   'P 1'
#
loop_
_entity.id
_entity.type
_entity.pdbx_description
1 polymer ?
#
loop_
_entity_poly.entity_id
_entity_poly.type
_entity_poly.pdbx_seq_one_letter_code
_entity_poly.pdbx_strand_id
1 'polypeptide(L)'
;MHNIAYVELYTKDKVSAVDHLVSAMGFTRIADSVEVDRSSVLLGQGDVRLVVTSGRGVWRFLDEHGDGVADIALACDAAAVTEIAEAAGAVGADVTTSAYGSTVVAGFGDVSHSLVPAVTGTTPMLPPGRNWVLSADATGAAPGRIVGLDHIAICVTGGNLSAQADYHQKVLGLSHYSSEYVDVGGQAMDSIVVRSDSGGVTFTLVAPDPAKDPGQLDAFLERNGGEGVQHLAFLVEDIIPTVREHRRNGVRFLNTPDTYYDLLTERFADLRTEIAELRDVRVLADRDEWGHLLQVFSRSPYPRNTLFYELIQRRGSRGFGSANIRALYEAVERDRLTAG
;
A
#
# COMPACT_ATOMS: atom_id res chain seq x y z
N MET A 1 -2.99 -6.81 -18.29
CA MET A 1 -2.67 -6.77 -16.85
C MET A 1 -3.92 -7.00 -16.04
N HIS A 2 -3.91 -7.90 -15.05
CA HIS A 2 -5.09 -8.36 -14.32
C HIS A 2 -5.18 -7.79 -12.89
N ASN A 3 -4.14 -8.04 -12.09
CA ASN A 3 -4.08 -7.68 -10.67
C ASN A 3 -2.64 -7.59 -10.19
N ILE A 4 -2.47 -7.13 -8.95
CA ILE A 4 -1.18 -7.22 -8.24
C ILE A 4 -0.99 -8.65 -7.79
N ALA A 5 0.09 -9.28 -8.27
CA ALA A 5 0.43 -10.66 -7.96
C ALA A 5 1.01 -10.80 -6.55
N TYR A 6 1.95 -9.93 -6.21
CA TYR A 6 2.52 -9.78 -4.87
C TYR A 6 3.20 -8.42 -4.73
N VAL A 7 3.44 -8.01 -3.49
CA VAL A 7 4.26 -6.84 -3.14
C VAL A 7 5.50 -7.34 -2.41
N GLU A 8 6.70 -6.94 -2.84
CA GLU A 8 7.94 -7.31 -2.18
C GLU A 8 8.45 -6.19 -1.29
N LEU A 9 8.55 -6.49 0.00
CA LEU A 9 9.07 -5.63 1.05
C LEU A 9 10.51 -6.02 1.38
N TYR A 10 11.44 -5.08 1.27
CA TYR A 10 12.79 -5.23 1.80
C TYR A 10 12.85 -4.70 3.23
N THR A 11 13.53 -5.45 4.10
CA THR A 11 13.67 -5.09 5.53
C THR A 11 15.02 -5.49 6.10
N LYS A 12 15.52 -4.70 7.04
CA LYS A 12 16.73 -5.04 7.81
C LYS A 12 16.45 -6.12 8.86
N ASP A 13 15.25 -6.09 9.46
CA ASP A 13 14.81 -7.07 10.46
C ASP A 13 13.60 -7.87 9.96
N LYS A 14 13.89 -8.90 9.16
CA LYS A 14 12.86 -9.79 8.60
C LYS A 14 12.06 -10.51 9.70
N VAL A 15 12.69 -10.84 10.81
CA VAL A 15 12.00 -11.58 11.89
C VAL A 15 10.91 -10.72 12.49
N SER A 16 11.22 -9.49 12.88
CA SER A 16 10.23 -8.56 13.42
C SER A 16 9.16 -8.17 12.41
N ALA A 17 9.53 -7.97 11.13
CA ALA A 17 8.57 -7.63 10.08
C ALA A 17 7.58 -8.78 9.81
N VAL A 18 8.06 -10.02 9.74
CA VAL A 18 7.22 -11.22 9.57
C VAL A 18 6.35 -11.43 10.81
N ASP A 19 6.90 -11.29 12.02
CA ASP A 19 6.13 -11.43 13.26
C ASP A 19 5.00 -10.40 13.34
N HIS A 20 5.28 -9.14 13.00
CA HIS A 20 4.24 -8.09 12.94
C HIS A 20 3.11 -8.46 11.97
N LEU A 21 3.45 -8.89 10.75
CA LEU A 21 2.45 -9.25 9.74
C LEU A 21 1.66 -10.52 10.14
N VAL A 22 2.33 -11.53 10.71
CA VAL A 22 1.67 -12.80 11.10
C VAL A 22 0.91 -12.63 12.42
N SER A 23 1.59 -12.23 13.49
CA SER A 23 1.01 -12.24 14.84
C SER A 23 0.07 -11.07 15.08
N ALA A 24 0.38 -9.87 14.52
CA ALA A 24 -0.44 -8.70 14.77
C ALA A 24 -1.50 -8.46 13.69
N MET A 25 -1.18 -8.72 12.41
CA MET A 25 -2.10 -8.47 11.31
C MET A 25 -2.78 -9.73 10.74
N GLY A 26 -2.42 -10.93 11.22
CA GLY A 26 -3.10 -12.18 10.89
C GLY A 26 -2.74 -12.79 9.53
N PHE A 27 -1.60 -12.42 8.94
CA PHE A 27 -1.09 -13.08 7.74
C PHE A 27 -0.63 -14.52 8.05
N THR A 28 -0.75 -15.40 7.07
CA THR A 28 -0.25 -16.77 7.15
C THR A 28 1.06 -16.89 6.42
N ARG A 29 2.04 -17.58 7.01
CA ARG A 29 3.29 -17.93 6.34
C ARG A 29 3.02 -19.07 5.36
N ILE A 30 3.24 -18.80 4.06
CA ILE A 30 2.98 -19.75 2.97
C ILE A 30 4.25 -20.54 2.64
N ALA A 31 5.37 -19.85 2.43
CA ALA A 31 6.61 -20.47 1.98
C ALA A 31 7.84 -19.63 2.37
N ASP A 32 8.97 -20.29 2.38
CA ASP A 32 10.28 -19.69 2.60
C ASP A 32 11.21 -19.96 1.41
N SER A 33 12.09 -19.00 1.12
CA SER A 33 13.18 -19.16 0.18
C SER A 33 14.48 -18.64 0.79
N VAL A 34 15.54 -19.44 0.68
CA VAL A 34 16.87 -19.07 1.13
C VAL A 34 17.84 -19.19 -0.04
N GLU A 35 18.53 -18.10 -0.31
CA GLU A 35 19.52 -17.98 -1.36
C GLU A 35 20.87 -17.49 -0.77
N VAL A 36 21.88 -17.38 -1.60
CA VAL A 36 23.25 -17.05 -1.14
C VAL A 36 23.33 -15.67 -0.47
N ASP A 37 22.60 -14.68 -1.00
CA ASP A 37 22.70 -13.28 -0.61
C ASP A 37 21.41 -12.72 -0.02
N ARG A 38 20.33 -13.48 -0.01
CA ARG A 38 19.01 -13.06 0.51
C ARG A 38 18.17 -14.23 1.00
N SER A 39 17.20 -13.91 1.82
CA SER A 39 16.17 -14.85 2.22
C SER A 39 14.82 -14.18 2.26
N SER A 40 13.79 -14.88 1.81
CA SER A 40 12.44 -14.36 1.63
C SER A 40 11.41 -15.23 2.33
N VAL A 41 10.36 -14.61 2.83
CA VAL A 41 9.16 -15.27 3.36
C VAL A 41 7.98 -14.81 2.54
N LEU A 42 7.21 -15.73 1.99
CA LEU A 42 5.93 -15.44 1.34
C LEU A 42 4.81 -15.54 2.38
N LEU A 43 4.08 -14.45 2.53
CA LEU A 43 2.92 -14.32 3.41
C LEU A 43 1.65 -14.16 2.57
N GLY A 44 0.53 -14.65 3.09
CA GLY A 44 -0.77 -14.49 2.45
C GLY A 44 -1.89 -14.27 3.41
N GLN A 45 -2.88 -13.45 3.00
CA GLN A 45 -4.17 -13.33 3.65
C GLN A 45 -5.20 -12.88 2.60
N GLY A 46 -6.33 -13.57 2.48
CA GLY A 46 -7.23 -13.34 1.34
C GLY A 46 -6.47 -13.43 0.02
N ASP A 47 -6.66 -12.43 -0.83
CA ASP A 47 -5.97 -12.33 -2.12
C ASP A 47 -4.60 -11.64 -2.02
N VAL A 48 -4.23 -11.10 -0.85
CA VAL A 48 -2.97 -10.39 -0.66
C VAL A 48 -1.80 -11.37 -0.55
N ARG A 49 -0.74 -11.09 -1.29
CA ARG A 49 0.55 -11.77 -1.18
C ARG A 49 1.66 -10.76 -0.92
N LEU A 50 2.41 -10.98 0.18
CA LEU A 50 3.56 -10.17 0.55
C LEU A 50 4.82 -11.05 0.56
N VAL A 51 5.87 -10.58 -0.07
CA VAL A 51 7.20 -11.20 0.01
C VAL A 51 8.06 -10.32 0.91
N VAL A 52 8.50 -10.84 2.04
CA VAL A 52 9.38 -10.12 2.97
C VAL A 52 10.80 -10.64 2.80
N THR A 53 11.69 -9.79 2.31
CA THR A 53 13.06 -10.15 1.93
C THR A 53 14.09 -9.38 2.74
N SER A 54 15.13 -10.07 3.18
CA SER A 54 16.32 -9.50 3.79
C SER A 54 17.61 -10.17 3.30
N GLY A 55 18.74 -9.51 3.47
CA GLY A 55 20.05 -10.05 3.13
C GLY A 55 20.94 -9.03 2.42
N ARG A 56 22.19 -9.42 2.11
CA ARG A 56 23.16 -8.53 1.47
C ARG A 56 22.74 -8.05 0.09
N GLY A 57 22.03 -8.90 -0.65
CA GLY A 57 21.56 -8.57 -2.01
C GLY A 57 20.57 -7.42 -2.09
N VAL A 58 20.00 -6.98 -0.95
CA VAL A 58 19.04 -5.87 -0.89
C VAL A 58 19.57 -4.67 -0.08
N TRP A 59 20.82 -4.69 0.38
CA TRP A 59 21.37 -3.67 1.25
C TRP A 59 21.43 -2.27 0.61
N ARG A 60 21.69 -2.16 -0.70
CA ARG A 60 21.69 -0.85 -1.36
C ARG A 60 20.35 -0.14 -1.14
N PHE A 61 19.24 -0.82 -1.43
CA PHE A 61 17.91 -0.28 -1.19
C PHE A 61 17.69 0.09 0.28
N LEU A 62 18.08 -0.82 1.21
CA LEU A 62 17.88 -0.60 2.65
C LEU A 62 18.72 0.54 3.22
N ASP A 63 19.90 0.81 2.68
CA ASP A 63 20.74 1.93 3.12
C ASP A 63 20.18 3.27 2.64
N GLU A 64 19.60 3.30 1.44
CA GLU A 64 19.00 4.49 0.83
C GLU A 64 17.61 4.76 1.42
N HIS A 65 16.72 3.78 1.39
CA HIS A 65 15.29 3.94 1.71
C HIS A 65 14.88 3.43 3.09
N GLY A 66 15.68 2.56 3.71
CA GLY A 66 15.25 1.80 4.90
C GLY A 66 14.31 0.66 4.51
N ASP A 67 13.48 0.24 5.47
CA ASP A 67 12.48 -0.81 5.22
C ASP A 67 11.35 -0.23 4.34
N GLY A 68 11.05 -0.89 3.22
CA GLY A 68 10.08 -0.37 2.25
C GLY A 68 9.75 -1.36 1.15
N VAL A 69 8.78 -0.99 0.33
CA VAL A 69 8.41 -1.76 -0.87
C VAL A 69 9.42 -1.49 -1.97
N ALA A 70 10.01 -2.56 -2.51
CA ALA A 70 11.01 -2.51 -3.57
C ALA A 70 10.47 -3.00 -4.92
N ASP A 71 9.44 -3.85 -4.91
CA ASP A 71 8.83 -4.37 -6.13
C ASP A 71 7.32 -4.56 -5.96
N ILE A 72 6.57 -4.20 -7.00
CA ILE A 72 5.14 -4.45 -7.13
C ILE A 72 4.96 -5.34 -8.35
N ALA A 73 4.76 -6.64 -8.13
CA ALA A 73 4.61 -7.60 -9.21
C ALA A 73 3.19 -7.57 -9.79
N LEU A 74 3.11 -7.45 -11.10
CA LEU A 74 1.86 -7.34 -11.86
C LEU A 74 1.60 -8.63 -12.63
N ALA A 75 0.42 -9.23 -12.40
CA ALA A 75 -0.02 -10.40 -13.14
C ALA A 75 -0.46 -10.02 -14.55
N CYS A 76 0.22 -10.55 -15.56
CA CYS A 76 0.05 -10.19 -16.95
C CYS A 76 -0.10 -11.42 -17.85
N ASP A 77 -0.86 -11.28 -18.95
CA ASP A 77 -0.77 -12.20 -20.07
C ASP A 77 0.55 -11.97 -20.82
N ALA A 78 1.00 -12.97 -21.56
CA ALA A 78 2.25 -12.89 -22.30
C ALA A 78 2.28 -11.71 -23.32
N ALA A 79 1.14 -11.40 -23.94
CA ALA A 79 1.01 -10.25 -24.83
C ALA A 79 1.22 -8.93 -24.07
N ALA A 80 0.57 -8.77 -22.90
CA ALA A 80 0.70 -7.59 -22.07
C ALA A 80 2.13 -7.38 -21.56
N VAL A 81 2.88 -8.44 -21.26
CA VAL A 81 4.31 -8.34 -20.89
C VAL A 81 5.12 -7.69 -22.00
N THR A 82 4.91 -8.11 -23.25
CA THR A 82 5.60 -7.54 -24.40
C THR A 82 5.22 -6.08 -24.63
N GLU A 83 3.93 -5.77 -24.61
CA GLU A 83 3.39 -4.43 -24.81
C GLU A 83 3.91 -3.45 -23.76
N ILE A 84 3.90 -3.84 -22.47
CA ILE A 84 4.42 -3.01 -21.37
C ILE A 84 5.93 -2.77 -21.52
N ALA A 85 6.71 -3.82 -21.86
CA ALA A 85 8.15 -3.70 -22.05
C ALA A 85 8.49 -2.76 -23.23
N GLU A 86 7.78 -2.87 -24.34
CA GLU A 86 7.94 -1.98 -25.51
C GLU A 86 7.56 -0.53 -25.17
N ALA A 87 6.42 -0.33 -24.48
CA ALA A 87 5.97 0.99 -24.05
C ALA A 87 6.95 1.65 -23.07
N ALA A 88 7.51 0.88 -22.12
CA ALA A 88 8.54 1.35 -21.19
C ALA A 88 9.81 1.79 -21.94
N GLY A 89 10.30 0.96 -22.86
CA GLY A 89 11.44 1.31 -23.70
C GLY A 89 11.20 2.55 -24.57
N ALA A 90 9.99 2.73 -25.08
CA ALA A 90 9.63 3.89 -25.92
C ALA A 90 9.66 5.22 -25.14
N VAL A 91 9.44 5.21 -23.84
CA VAL A 91 9.57 6.41 -22.97
C VAL A 91 10.94 6.52 -22.30
N GLY A 92 11.88 5.63 -22.63
CA GLY A 92 13.24 5.62 -22.09
C GLY A 92 13.35 5.05 -20.66
N ALA A 93 12.34 4.31 -20.19
CA ALA A 93 12.43 3.62 -18.93
C ALA A 93 13.25 2.33 -19.03
N ASP A 94 13.94 1.98 -17.95
CA ASP A 94 14.74 0.77 -17.89
C ASP A 94 13.85 -0.47 -17.93
N VAL A 95 14.17 -1.38 -18.86
CA VAL A 95 13.58 -2.71 -18.96
C VAL A 95 14.69 -3.74 -18.77
N THR A 96 14.54 -4.56 -17.75
CA THR A 96 15.56 -5.54 -17.37
C THR A 96 14.93 -6.93 -17.19
N THR A 97 15.77 -7.91 -16.94
CA THR A 97 15.33 -9.25 -16.52
C THR A 97 15.79 -9.47 -15.09
N SER A 98 14.85 -9.81 -14.20
CA SER A 98 15.19 -10.14 -12.83
C SER A 98 16.08 -11.38 -12.76
N ALA A 99 16.76 -11.59 -11.62
CA ALA A 99 17.49 -12.83 -11.34
C ALA A 99 16.58 -14.08 -11.42
N TYR A 100 15.30 -13.89 -11.41
CA TYR A 100 14.26 -14.92 -11.45
C TYR A 100 13.63 -15.11 -12.84
N GLY A 101 14.15 -14.43 -13.87
CA GLY A 101 13.70 -14.56 -15.25
C GLY A 101 12.43 -13.78 -15.60
N SER A 102 11.88 -12.99 -14.69
CA SER A 102 10.74 -12.09 -14.98
C SER A 102 11.22 -10.82 -15.67
N THR A 103 10.43 -10.32 -16.61
CA THR A 103 10.62 -8.96 -17.14
C THR A 103 10.31 -7.94 -16.04
N VAL A 104 11.21 -6.99 -15.86
CA VAL A 104 11.08 -5.92 -14.85
C VAL A 104 11.15 -4.58 -15.56
N VAL A 105 10.19 -3.72 -15.29
CA VAL A 105 10.20 -2.33 -15.74
C VAL A 105 10.41 -1.40 -14.55
N ALA A 106 11.16 -0.33 -14.75
CA ALA A 106 11.30 0.70 -13.74
C ALA A 106 9.93 1.29 -13.40
N GLY A 107 9.69 1.58 -12.13
CA GLY A 107 8.46 2.21 -11.65
C GLY A 107 8.69 3.67 -11.27
N PHE A 108 8.91 3.92 -10.00
CA PHE A 108 9.15 5.25 -9.43
C PHE A 108 10.22 5.14 -8.33
N GLY A 109 11.09 6.14 -8.22
CA GLY A 109 12.26 6.03 -7.35
C GLY A 109 13.03 4.73 -7.64
N ASP A 110 13.34 3.95 -6.62
CA ASP A 110 13.97 2.62 -6.75
C ASP A 110 12.95 1.45 -6.65
N VAL A 111 11.65 1.73 -6.81
CA VAL A 111 10.60 0.70 -6.87
C VAL A 111 10.41 0.23 -8.30
N SER A 112 10.39 -1.08 -8.49
CA SER A 112 10.20 -1.72 -9.79
C SER A 112 8.83 -2.38 -9.94
N HIS A 113 8.48 -2.73 -11.17
CA HIS A 113 7.33 -3.58 -11.50
C HIS A 113 7.79 -4.85 -12.18
N SER A 114 7.77 -5.96 -11.47
CA SER A 114 7.96 -7.28 -12.05
C SER A 114 6.71 -7.72 -12.81
N LEU A 115 6.86 -8.08 -14.09
CA LEU A 115 5.76 -8.62 -14.89
C LEU A 115 5.78 -10.15 -14.79
N VAL A 116 4.75 -10.71 -14.18
CA VAL A 116 4.67 -12.15 -13.93
C VAL A 116 3.46 -12.77 -14.63
N PRO A 117 3.54 -14.05 -15.05
CA PRO A 117 2.41 -14.71 -15.69
C PRO A 117 1.16 -14.69 -14.78
N ALA A 118 0.00 -14.36 -15.36
CA ALA A 118 -1.26 -14.53 -14.68
C ALA A 118 -1.54 -16.02 -14.47
N VAL A 119 -1.81 -16.41 -13.23
CA VAL A 119 -2.11 -17.80 -12.88
C VAL A 119 -3.63 -18.00 -12.89
N THR A 120 -4.09 -18.97 -13.66
CA THR A 120 -5.48 -19.42 -13.65
C THR A 120 -5.62 -20.64 -12.73
N GLY A 121 -6.45 -20.55 -11.70
CA GLY A 121 -6.73 -21.66 -10.79
C GLY A 121 -6.65 -21.29 -9.30
N THR A 122 -6.93 -22.27 -8.44
CA THR A 122 -7.01 -22.12 -6.99
C THR A 122 -5.67 -22.35 -6.26
N THR A 123 -4.62 -22.72 -6.98
CA THR A 123 -3.30 -22.96 -6.37
C THR A 123 -2.67 -21.61 -5.99
N PRO A 124 -2.18 -21.44 -4.75
CA PRO A 124 -1.47 -20.22 -4.37
C PRO A 124 -0.30 -19.97 -5.32
N MET A 125 -0.26 -18.79 -5.93
CA MET A 125 0.86 -18.43 -6.79
C MET A 125 2.11 -18.23 -5.92
N LEU A 126 3.13 -19.03 -6.17
CA LEU A 126 4.47 -18.78 -5.66
C LEU A 126 5.18 -17.81 -6.62
N PRO A 127 5.79 -16.73 -6.10
CA PRO A 127 6.60 -15.84 -6.94
C PRO A 127 7.63 -16.63 -7.76
N PRO A 128 7.75 -16.38 -9.08
CA PRO A 128 8.54 -17.21 -9.96
C PRO A 128 10.05 -17.19 -9.63
N GLY A 129 10.75 -18.24 -10.02
CA GLY A 129 12.20 -18.33 -10.05
C GLY A 129 12.92 -18.54 -8.71
N ARG A 130 12.22 -18.49 -7.58
CA ARG A 130 12.79 -18.77 -6.26
C ARG A 130 12.53 -20.22 -5.85
N ASN A 131 13.48 -20.80 -5.11
CA ASN A 131 13.32 -22.14 -4.53
C ASN A 131 12.48 -22.06 -3.25
N TRP A 132 11.15 -22.09 -3.40
CA TRP A 132 10.23 -22.02 -2.29
C TRP A 132 10.07 -23.37 -1.59
N VAL A 133 10.17 -23.35 -0.27
CA VAL A 133 9.83 -24.45 0.63
C VAL A 133 8.53 -24.08 1.32
N LEU A 134 7.48 -24.86 1.09
CA LEU A 134 6.17 -24.60 1.69
C LEU A 134 6.22 -24.72 3.22
N SER A 135 5.58 -23.79 3.91
CA SER A 135 5.41 -23.86 5.36
C SER A 135 4.36 -24.91 5.74
N ALA A 136 4.54 -25.55 6.88
CA ALA A 136 3.55 -26.44 7.44
C ALA A 136 2.23 -25.71 7.79
N ASP A 137 2.32 -24.42 8.08
CA ASP A 137 1.18 -23.57 8.43
C ASP A 137 0.33 -23.13 7.21
N ALA A 138 0.84 -23.38 5.99
CA ALA A 138 0.16 -23.00 4.75
C ALA A 138 -1.21 -23.70 4.55
N THR A 139 -1.40 -24.84 5.20
CA THR A 139 -2.65 -25.61 5.15
C THR A 139 -3.32 -25.64 6.52
N GLY A 140 -4.39 -24.85 6.68
CA GLY A 140 -5.22 -24.91 7.89
C GLY A 140 -5.29 -23.62 8.72
N ALA A 141 -4.68 -22.54 8.28
CA ALA A 141 -4.89 -21.25 8.94
C ALA A 141 -6.36 -20.82 8.82
N ALA A 142 -6.89 -20.27 9.91
CA ALA A 142 -8.21 -19.64 9.89
C ALA A 142 -8.19 -18.45 8.89
N PRO A 143 -9.29 -18.18 8.18
CA PRO A 143 -9.36 -17.02 7.31
C PRO A 143 -9.12 -15.75 8.14
N GLY A 144 -8.17 -14.93 7.70
CA GLY A 144 -7.91 -13.63 8.32
C GLY A 144 -8.99 -12.61 7.98
N ARG A 145 -8.82 -11.38 8.47
CA ARG A 145 -9.78 -10.27 8.28
C ARG A 145 -9.58 -9.51 6.96
N ILE A 146 -8.37 -9.56 6.42
CA ILE A 146 -8.01 -8.90 5.16
C ILE A 146 -8.44 -9.79 4.02
N VAL A 147 -9.23 -9.25 3.09
CA VAL A 147 -9.74 -10.00 1.94
C VAL A 147 -8.99 -9.68 0.65
N GLY A 148 -8.40 -8.48 0.53
CA GLY A 148 -7.67 -8.06 -0.66
C GLY A 148 -6.83 -6.81 -0.45
N LEU A 149 -6.08 -6.44 -1.48
CA LEU A 149 -5.37 -5.17 -1.57
C LEU A 149 -6.26 -4.19 -2.34
N ASP A 150 -6.66 -3.10 -1.70
CA ASP A 150 -7.54 -2.08 -2.31
C ASP A 150 -6.75 -1.14 -3.22
N HIS A 151 -5.66 -0.58 -2.69
CA HIS A 151 -4.75 0.28 -3.44
C HIS A 151 -3.35 0.33 -2.80
N ILE A 152 -2.40 0.86 -3.57
CA ILE A 152 -1.06 1.20 -3.10
C ILE A 152 -0.89 2.71 -3.24
N ALA A 153 -0.54 3.38 -2.15
CA ALA A 153 -0.24 4.81 -2.17
C ALA A 153 1.26 5.04 -2.39
N ILE A 154 1.54 5.85 -3.39
CA ILE A 154 2.88 6.18 -3.87
C ILE A 154 3.12 7.66 -3.62
N CYS A 155 4.12 8.00 -2.80
CA CYS A 155 4.53 9.38 -2.60
C CYS A 155 5.61 9.74 -3.62
N VAL A 156 5.35 10.78 -4.38
CA VAL A 156 6.25 11.31 -5.40
C VAL A 156 6.67 12.75 -5.08
N THR A 157 7.76 13.21 -5.65
CA THR A 157 8.26 14.58 -5.42
C THR A 157 7.28 15.62 -5.94
N GLY A 158 7.24 16.78 -5.29
CA GLY A 158 6.42 17.89 -5.72
C GLY A 158 6.77 18.32 -7.15
N GLY A 159 5.73 18.47 -7.99
CA GLY A 159 5.89 18.74 -9.42
C GLY A 159 6.06 17.53 -10.34
N ASN A 160 6.30 16.32 -9.80
CA ASN A 160 6.43 15.08 -10.58
C ASN A 160 5.12 14.28 -10.72
N LEU A 161 4.06 14.66 -10.01
CA LEU A 161 2.80 13.92 -9.93
C LEU A 161 2.20 13.59 -11.31
N SER A 162 2.03 14.60 -12.16
CA SER A 162 1.45 14.42 -13.50
C SER A 162 2.34 13.56 -14.39
N ALA A 163 3.66 13.72 -14.31
CA ALA A 163 4.61 12.90 -15.08
C ALA A 163 4.56 11.43 -14.68
N GLN A 164 4.43 11.15 -13.39
CA GLN A 164 4.27 9.78 -12.88
C GLN A 164 2.91 9.19 -13.25
N ALA A 165 1.83 9.96 -13.18
CA ALA A 165 0.51 9.50 -13.64
C ALA A 165 0.53 9.18 -15.14
N ASP A 166 1.11 10.04 -15.95
CA ASP A 166 1.31 9.85 -17.40
C ASP A 166 2.15 8.60 -17.70
N TYR A 167 3.22 8.36 -16.92
CA TYR A 167 4.04 7.18 -17.03
C TYR A 167 3.21 5.91 -16.82
N HIS A 168 2.48 5.82 -15.72
CA HIS A 168 1.64 4.67 -15.41
C HIS A 168 0.54 4.44 -16.45
N GLN A 169 -0.01 5.52 -17.02
CA GLN A 169 -0.99 5.39 -18.12
C GLN A 169 -0.34 4.87 -19.41
N LYS A 170 0.79 5.45 -19.82
CA LYS A 170 1.45 5.11 -21.09
C LYS A 170 2.12 3.74 -21.06
N VAL A 171 2.75 3.39 -19.94
CA VAL A 171 3.53 2.15 -19.81
C VAL A 171 2.68 0.98 -19.32
N LEU A 172 1.91 1.19 -18.27
CA LEU A 172 1.11 0.11 -17.67
C LEU A 172 -0.32 0.04 -18.21
N GLY A 173 -0.74 0.99 -19.03
CA GLY A 173 -2.12 1.03 -19.57
C GLY A 173 -3.16 1.32 -18.50
N LEU A 174 -2.79 1.98 -17.40
CA LEU A 174 -3.74 2.38 -16.37
C LEU A 174 -4.52 3.60 -16.84
N SER A 175 -5.77 3.72 -16.44
CA SER A 175 -6.60 4.89 -16.74
C SER A 175 -6.62 5.86 -15.56
N HIS A 176 -6.70 7.16 -15.83
CA HIS A 176 -6.99 8.16 -14.80
C HIS A 176 -8.36 7.86 -14.19
N TYR A 177 -8.41 7.78 -12.86
CA TYR A 177 -9.64 7.47 -12.14
C TYR A 177 -10.22 8.69 -11.40
N SER A 178 -9.40 9.38 -10.60
CA SER A 178 -9.77 10.59 -9.88
C SER A 178 -8.55 11.45 -9.57
N SER A 179 -8.80 12.72 -9.20
CA SER A 179 -7.76 13.63 -8.69
C SER A 179 -8.34 14.47 -7.57
N GLU A 180 -7.53 14.77 -6.55
CA GLU A 180 -7.93 15.58 -5.42
C GLU A 180 -6.78 16.48 -4.97
N TYR A 181 -7.14 17.72 -4.58
CA TYR A 181 -6.23 18.67 -3.97
C TYR A 181 -6.74 19.00 -2.56
N VAL A 182 -5.88 18.83 -1.55
CA VAL A 182 -6.21 19.06 -0.15
C VAL A 182 -5.27 20.10 0.44
N ASP A 183 -5.80 21.24 0.86
CA ASP A 183 -5.06 22.31 1.55
C ASP A 183 -5.47 22.32 3.03
N VAL A 184 -4.49 22.17 3.94
CA VAL A 184 -4.68 22.14 5.38
C VAL A 184 -3.56 22.89 6.09
N GLY A 185 -3.90 23.98 6.77
CA GLY A 185 -2.99 24.66 7.68
C GLY A 185 -1.69 25.20 7.06
N GLY A 186 -1.74 25.64 5.80
CA GLY A 186 -0.57 26.13 5.06
C GLY A 186 0.19 25.07 4.28
N GLN A 187 -0.11 23.80 4.53
CA GLN A 187 0.42 22.67 3.77
C GLN A 187 -0.63 22.20 2.76
N ALA A 188 -0.19 21.62 1.65
CA ALA A 188 -1.12 21.01 0.71
C ALA A 188 -0.52 19.76 0.06
N MET A 189 -1.42 18.87 -0.36
CA MET A 189 -1.11 17.71 -1.17
C MET A 189 -2.00 17.67 -2.41
N ASP A 190 -1.43 17.21 -3.47
CA ASP A 190 -2.13 16.87 -4.70
C ASP A 190 -2.10 15.35 -4.90
N SER A 191 -3.16 14.80 -5.47
CA SER A 191 -3.25 13.36 -5.71
C SER A 191 -3.90 13.04 -7.05
N ILE A 192 -3.41 11.97 -7.67
CA ILE A 192 -3.99 11.37 -8.87
C ILE A 192 -4.12 9.87 -8.62
N VAL A 193 -5.31 9.33 -8.84
CA VAL A 193 -5.54 7.89 -8.82
C VAL A 193 -5.54 7.36 -10.25
N VAL A 194 -4.71 6.33 -10.48
CA VAL A 194 -4.70 5.57 -11.74
C VAL A 194 -5.09 4.13 -11.47
N ARG A 195 -5.89 3.55 -12.38
CA ARG A 195 -6.50 2.24 -12.17
C ARG A 195 -6.56 1.42 -13.46
N SER A 196 -6.39 0.09 -13.34
CA SER A 196 -6.63 -0.83 -14.45
C SER A 196 -8.13 -1.01 -14.73
N ASP A 197 -8.49 -1.35 -15.97
CA ASP A 197 -9.89 -1.61 -16.36
C ASP A 197 -10.52 -2.74 -15.54
N SER A 198 -9.73 -3.74 -15.14
CA SER A 198 -10.17 -4.81 -14.24
C SER A 198 -10.44 -4.32 -12.81
N GLY A 199 -9.88 -3.17 -12.42
CA GLY A 199 -9.86 -2.69 -11.04
C GLY A 199 -8.89 -3.43 -10.11
N GLY A 200 -8.17 -4.41 -10.62
CA GLY A 200 -7.22 -5.23 -9.83
C GLY A 200 -5.88 -4.56 -9.56
N VAL A 201 -5.60 -3.42 -10.21
CA VAL A 201 -4.44 -2.56 -9.92
C VAL A 201 -4.93 -1.14 -9.73
N THR A 202 -4.70 -0.58 -8.56
CA THR A 202 -5.03 0.81 -8.23
C THR A 202 -3.85 1.44 -7.52
N PHE A 203 -3.33 2.54 -8.09
CA PHE A 203 -2.30 3.36 -7.46
C PHE A 203 -2.84 4.73 -7.15
N THR A 204 -2.65 5.17 -5.91
CA THR A 204 -2.91 6.53 -5.46
C THR A 204 -1.57 7.27 -5.40
N LEU A 205 -1.30 8.09 -6.40
CA LEU A 205 -0.11 8.93 -6.44
C LEU A 205 -0.39 10.17 -5.60
N VAL A 206 0.50 10.51 -4.67
CA VAL A 206 0.38 11.69 -3.81
C VAL A 206 1.69 12.49 -3.86
N ALA A 207 1.58 13.81 -3.91
CA ALA A 207 2.72 14.71 -3.92
C ALA A 207 2.48 15.94 -3.01
N PRO A 208 3.51 16.48 -2.34
CA PRO A 208 3.40 17.77 -1.69
C PRO A 208 3.29 18.88 -2.74
N ASP A 209 2.54 19.93 -2.43
CA ASP A 209 2.54 21.15 -3.24
C ASP A 209 3.79 21.98 -2.92
N PRO A 210 4.73 22.15 -3.87
CA PRO A 210 5.98 22.86 -3.62
C PRO A 210 5.81 24.37 -3.39
N ALA A 211 4.62 24.92 -3.59
CA ALA A 211 4.30 26.31 -3.31
C ALA A 211 3.78 26.53 -1.88
N LYS A 212 3.65 25.47 -1.09
CA LYS A 212 3.15 25.48 0.28
C LYS A 212 4.24 25.14 1.29
N ASP A 213 3.91 25.24 2.57
CA ASP A 213 4.83 24.87 3.65
C ASP A 213 5.11 23.35 3.62
N PRO A 214 6.36 22.92 3.92
CA PRO A 214 6.69 21.50 3.99
C PRO A 214 5.83 20.76 5.02
N GLY A 215 5.33 19.60 4.64
CA GLY A 215 4.43 18.78 5.44
C GLY A 215 4.86 17.32 5.60
N GLN A 216 3.87 16.48 5.87
CA GLN A 216 4.10 15.04 6.09
C GLN A 216 4.66 14.31 4.85
N LEU A 217 4.29 14.74 3.64
CA LEU A 217 4.78 14.13 2.41
C LEU A 217 6.24 14.50 2.16
N ASP A 218 6.64 15.76 2.43
CA ASP A 218 8.03 16.18 2.38
C ASP A 218 8.87 15.40 3.39
N ALA A 219 8.36 15.24 4.62
CA ALA A 219 9.03 14.44 5.64
C ALA A 219 9.11 12.94 5.28
N PHE A 220 8.13 12.40 4.55
CA PHE A 220 8.22 11.04 3.99
C PHE A 220 9.34 10.96 2.96
N LEU A 221 9.36 11.86 1.96
CA LEU A 221 10.36 11.89 0.90
C LEU A 221 11.78 12.01 1.47
N GLU A 222 11.97 12.85 2.49
CA GLU A 222 13.24 12.99 3.19
C GLU A 222 13.67 11.68 3.88
N ARG A 223 12.79 11.05 4.66
CA ARG A 223 13.09 9.81 5.38
C ARG A 223 13.28 8.62 4.45
N ASN A 224 12.54 8.59 3.35
CA ASN A 224 12.63 7.53 2.34
C ASN A 224 13.83 7.72 1.39
N GLY A 225 14.44 8.90 1.38
CA GLY A 225 15.50 9.22 0.42
C GLY A 225 14.99 9.42 -1.00
N GLY A 226 13.73 9.84 -1.17
CA GLY A 226 13.07 10.04 -2.44
C GLY A 226 11.68 9.41 -2.54
N GLU A 227 11.22 9.21 -3.77
CA GLU A 227 9.91 8.62 -4.07
C GLU A 227 9.81 7.17 -3.60
N GLY A 228 8.62 6.75 -3.19
CA GLY A 228 8.41 5.39 -2.70
C GLY A 228 6.97 5.08 -2.32
N VAL A 229 6.71 3.84 -1.92
CA VAL A 229 5.41 3.43 -1.41
C VAL A 229 5.23 3.95 0.02
N GLN A 230 4.19 4.77 0.20
CA GLN A 230 3.85 5.33 1.51
C GLN A 230 2.99 4.35 2.32
N HIS A 231 1.96 3.76 1.72
CA HIS A 231 1.14 2.76 2.40
C HIS A 231 0.55 1.70 1.48
N LEU A 232 0.17 0.58 2.10
CA LEU A 232 -0.64 -0.46 1.50
C LEU A 232 -2.02 -0.43 2.16
N ALA A 233 -3.07 -0.25 1.35
CA ALA A 233 -4.44 -0.25 1.83
C ALA A 233 -5.06 -1.65 1.67
N PHE A 234 -5.39 -2.27 2.80
CA PHE A 234 -5.99 -3.59 2.85
C PHE A 234 -7.51 -3.52 2.97
N LEU A 235 -8.20 -4.15 2.04
CA LEU A 235 -9.65 -4.28 2.07
C LEU A 235 -10.08 -5.27 3.16
N VAL A 236 -11.06 -4.86 3.98
CA VAL A 236 -11.68 -5.69 5.01
C VAL A 236 -13.20 -5.68 4.86
N GLU A 237 -13.87 -6.77 5.24
CA GLU A 237 -15.34 -6.86 5.19
C GLU A 237 -16.01 -6.09 6.32
N ASP A 238 -15.42 -6.13 7.53
CA ASP A 238 -15.93 -5.43 8.72
C ASP A 238 -14.75 -4.80 9.48
N ILE A 239 -14.65 -3.47 9.40
CA ILE A 239 -13.49 -2.73 9.91
C ILE A 239 -13.47 -2.66 11.45
N ILE A 240 -14.64 -2.56 12.12
CA ILE A 240 -14.70 -2.38 13.57
C ILE A 240 -14.12 -3.59 14.33
N PRO A 241 -14.60 -4.82 14.11
CA PRO A 241 -14.01 -6.00 14.76
C PRO A 241 -12.56 -6.24 14.29
N THR A 242 -12.23 -5.89 13.05
CA THR A 242 -10.85 -6.01 12.54
C THR A 242 -9.90 -5.11 13.31
N VAL A 243 -10.22 -3.83 13.49
CA VAL A 243 -9.38 -2.89 14.25
C VAL A 243 -9.26 -3.31 15.72
N ARG A 244 -10.36 -3.76 16.35
CA ARG A 244 -10.33 -4.27 17.74
C ARG A 244 -9.39 -5.47 17.87
N GLU A 245 -9.40 -6.38 16.90
CA GLU A 245 -8.53 -7.56 16.89
C GLU A 245 -7.06 -7.15 16.68
N HIS A 246 -6.76 -6.34 15.65
CA HIS A 246 -5.41 -5.88 15.37
C HIS A 246 -4.81 -5.08 16.54
N ARG A 247 -5.60 -4.22 17.22
CA ARG A 247 -5.16 -3.52 18.44
C ARG A 247 -4.80 -4.47 19.57
N ARG A 248 -5.62 -5.48 19.83
CA ARG A 248 -5.32 -6.50 20.85
C ARG A 248 -4.03 -7.26 20.55
N ASN A 249 -3.74 -7.44 19.26
CA ASN A 249 -2.54 -8.09 18.78
C ASN A 249 -1.32 -7.14 18.67
N GLY A 250 -1.47 -5.86 19.04
CA GLY A 250 -0.35 -4.91 19.12
C GLY A 250 -0.21 -3.94 17.96
N VAL A 251 -1.10 -3.95 16.95
CA VAL A 251 -1.09 -2.92 15.91
C VAL A 251 -1.48 -1.57 16.52
N ARG A 252 -0.65 -0.56 16.31
CA ARG A 252 -0.91 0.82 16.71
C ARG A 252 -1.48 1.60 15.56
N PHE A 253 -2.64 2.22 15.75
CA PHE A 253 -3.29 3.09 14.78
C PHE A 253 -3.09 4.56 15.11
N LEU A 254 -3.19 5.42 14.12
CA LEU A 254 -3.24 6.86 14.31
C LEU A 254 -4.48 7.24 15.12
N ASN A 255 -4.36 8.32 15.89
CA ASN A 255 -5.46 8.77 16.74
C ASN A 255 -6.21 9.92 16.08
N THR A 256 -7.49 9.72 15.83
CA THR A 256 -8.41 10.77 15.37
C THR A 256 -9.06 11.46 16.56
N PRO A 257 -9.12 12.80 16.62
CA PRO A 257 -9.71 13.51 17.76
C PRO A 257 -11.21 13.28 17.88
N ASP A 258 -11.72 13.36 19.11
CA ASP A 258 -13.16 13.16 19.38
C ASP A 258 -14.06 14.17 18.66
N THR A 259 -13.58 15.40 18.47
CA THR A 259 -14.30 16.46 17.72
C THR A 259 -14.62 16.06 16.27
N TYR A 260 -13.82 15.18 15.65
CA TYR A 260 -14.15 14.63 14.34
C TYR A 260 -15.48 13.87 14.36
N TYR A 261 -15.72 13.04 15.38
CA TYR A 261 -16.92 12.20 15.49
C TYR A 261 -18.16 13.03 15.88
N ASP A 262 -17.98 14.15 16.57
CA ASP A 262 -19.06 15.09 16.83
C ASP A 262 -19.58 15.68 15.51
N LEU A 263 -18.67 16.14 14.64
CA LEU A 263 -19.00 16.63 13.31
C LEU A 263 -19.56 15.51 12.39
N LEU A 264 -19.08 14.28 12.54
CA LEU A 264 -19.56 13.15 11.76
C LEU A 264 -21.05 12.86 12.01
N THR A 265 -21.50 13.04 13.27
CA THR A 265 -22.91 12.86 13.65
C THR A 265 -23.84 13.84 12.94
N GLU A 266 -23.35 15.05 12.64
CA GLU A 266 -24.10 16.07 11.89
C GLU A 266 -24.11 15.76 10.38
N ARG A 267 -22.98 15.23 9.86
CA ARG A 267 -22.81 14.92 8.43
C ARG A 267 -23.56 13.66 7.98
N PHE A 268 -23.60 12.61 8.80
CA PHE A 268 -24.11 11.28 8.42
C PHE A 268 -25.16 10.78 9.42
N ALA A 269 -26.42 11.17 9.20
CA ALA A 269 -27.53 10.76 10.06
C ALA A 269 -27.79 9.25 10.03
N ASP A 270 -27.48 8.60 8.94
CA ASP A 270 -27.63 7.15 8.70
C ASP A 270 -26.57 6.31 9.44
N LEU A 271 -25.41 6.86 9.76
CA LEU A 271 -24.38 6.21 10.61
C LEU A 271 -24.52 6.51 12.10
N ARG A 272 -25.53 7.28 12.51
CA ARG A 272 -25.66 7.77 13.91
C ARG A 272 -25.55 6.67 14.98
N THR A 273 -26.09 5.52 14.73
CA THR A 273 -26.04 4.37 15.66
C THR A 273 -24.66 3.73 15.74
N GLU A 274 -23.83 3.89 14.69
CA GLU A 274 -22.51 3.27 14.57
C GLU A 274 -21.37 4.22 14.96
N ILE A 275 -21.64 5.54 14.98
CA ILE A 275 -20.60 6.56 15.24
C ILE A 275 -19.90 6.36 16.59
N ALA A 276 -20.62 5.88 17.61
CA ALA A 276 -20.02 5.57 18.90
C ALA A 276 -18.97 4.45 18.81
N GLU A 277 -19.22 3.43 18.00
CA GLU A 277 -18.28 2.33 17.77
C GLU A 277 -17.12 2.77 16.88
N LEU A 278 -17.36 3.58 15.84
CA LEU A 278 -16.32 4.18 14.99
C LEU A 278 -15.37 5.06 15.82
N ARG A 279 -15.94 5.87 16.76
CA ARG A 279 -15.16 6.67 17.71
C ARG A 279 -14.27 5.81 18.62
N ASP A 280 -14.81 4.74 19.17
CA ASP A 280 -14.08 3.80 20.04
C ASP A 280 -12.85 3.22 19.32
N VAL A 281 -13.00 2.84 18.06
CA VAL A 281 -11.93 2.27 17.24
C VAL A 281 -11.19 3.30 16.37
N ARG A 282 -11.49 4.59 16.50
CA ARG A 282 -10.84 5.68 15.75
C ARG A 282 -10.88 5.52 14.23
N VAL A 283 -11.94 4.92 13.72
CA VAL A 283 -12.19 4.74 12.28
C VAL A 283 -12.80 6.01 11.70
N LEU A 284 -12.25 6.47 10.60
CA LEU A 284 -12.75 7.58 9.80
C LEU A 284 -13.88 7.11 8.88
N ALA A 285 -14.85 7.99 8.61
CA ALA A 285 -15.94 7.71 7.68
C ALA A 285 -16.10 8.84 6.66
N ASP A 286 -16.22 8.48 5.40
CA ASP A 286 -16.59 9.38 4.32
C ASP A 286 -17.72 8.80 3.48
N ARG A 287 -18.30 9.59 2.59
CA ARG A 287 -19.38 9.18 1.72
C ARG A 287 -19.28 9.86 0.36
N ASP A 288 -19.41 9.05 -0.66
CA ASP A 288 -19.62 9.49 -2.04
C ASP A 288 -21.07 9.19 -2.51
N GLU A 289 -21.34 9.37 -3.79
CA GLU A 289 -22.66 9.12 -4.39
C GLU A 289 -23.06 7.62 -4.39
N TRP A 290 -22.12 6.71 -4.22
CA TRP A 290 -22.35 5.26 -4.24
C TRP A 290 -22.45 4.65 -2.84
N GLY A 291 -21.91 5.27 -1.80
CA GLY A 291 -21.98 4.71 -0.46
C GLY A 291 -20.94 5.26 0.50
N HIS A 292 -20.70 4.51 1.59
CA HIS A 292 -19.77 4.88 2.64
C HIS A 292 -18.40 4.23 2.46
N LEU A 293 -17.39 4.95 2.88
CA LEU A 293 -16.00 4.52 3.00
C LEU A 293 -15.56 4.64 4.45
N LEU A 294 -15.08 3.56 5.03
CA LEU A 294 -14.53 3.53 6.37
C LEU A 294 -13.03 3.23 6.28
N GLN A 295 -12.20 4.02 6.98
CA GLN A 295 -10.73 3.94 6.89
C GLN A 295 -10.07 4.13 8.25
N VAL A 296 -8.96 3.45 8.47
CA VAL A 296 -8.07 3.71 9.60
C VAL A 296 -6.63 3.42 9.19
N PHE A 297 -5.70 4.23 9.69
CA PHE A 297 -4.29 4.17 9.32
C PHE A 297 -3.45 3.72 10.51
N SER A 298 -2.55 2.77 10.28
CA SER A 298 -1.60 2.34 11.30
C SER A 298 -0.47 3.36 11.44
N ARG A 299 0.20 3.35 12.60
CA ARG A 299 1.56 3.88 12.68
C ARG A 299 2.48 2.93 11.93
N SER A 300 3.56 3.47 11.36
CA SER A 300 4.57 2.63 10.76
C SER A 300 5.20 1.69 11.80
N PRO A 301 5.33 0.39 11.51
CA PRO A 301 6.09 -0.53 12.37
C PRO A 301 7.60 -0.47 12.11
N TYR A 302 8.06 0.32 11.15
CA TYR A 302 9.45 0.36 10.67
C TYR A 302 10.24 1.54 11.25
N PRO A 303 11.58 1.38 11.46
CA PRO A 303 12.41 2.38 12.14
C PRO A 303 12.41 3.78 11.51
N ARG A 304 12.42 3.88 10.16
CA ARG A 304 12.39 5.18 9.47
C ARG A 304 11.01 5.82 9.41
N ASN A 305 9.98 5.12 9.88
CA ASN A 305 8.60 5.62 9.90
C ASN A 305 8.11 6.05 8.49
N THR A 306 8.41 5.24 7.49
CA THR A 306 8.04 5.46 6.09
C THR A 306 6.78 4.67 5.72
N LEU A 307 6.92 3.35 5.48
CA LEU A 307 5.80 2.50 5.10
C LEU A 307 4.84 2.27 6.28
N PHE A 308 3.54 2.44 6.06
CA PHE A 308 2.47 2.08 7.00
C PHE A 308 1.33 1.34 6.30
N TYR A 309 0.31 0.94 7.06
CA TYR A 309 -0.83 0.18 6.56
C TYR A 309 -2.13 0.91 6.80
N GLU A 310 -3.04 0.78 5.85
CA GLU A 310 -4.42 1.22 5.95
C GLU A 310 -5.35 0.02 5.99
N LEU A 311 -6.39 0.05 6.82
CA LEU A 311 -7.55 -0.82 6.71
C LEU A 311 -8.69 -0.01 6.11
N ILE A 312 -9.33 -0.56 5.09
CA ILE A 312 -10.40 0.09 4.35
C ILE A 312 -11.61 -0.85 4.21
N GLN A 313 -12.80 -0.34 4.52
CA GLN A 313 -14.07 -1.00 4.25
C GLN A 313 -14.89 -0.15 3.29
N ARG A 314 -15.28 -0.72 2.17
CA ARG A 314 -16.15 -0.08 1.17
C ARG A 314 -17.57 -0.59 1.30
N ARG A 315 -18.51 0.30 1.66
CA ARG A 315 -19.94 0.04 1.69
C ARG A 315 -20.61 0.72 0.50
N GLY A 316 -20.22 0.28 -0.70
CA GLY A 316 -20.65 0.85 -1.98
C GLY A 316 -19.74 1.96 -2.51
N SER A 317 -19.08 2.73 -1.67
CA SER A 317 -18.19 3.83 -2.07
C SER A 317 -17.11 3.39 -3.07
N ARG A 318 -16.85 4.26 -4.04
CA ARG A 318 -15.82 4.09 -5.07
C ARG A 318 -14.70 5.13 -4.97
N GLY A 319 -14.88 6.14 -4.10
CA GLY A 319 -13.91 7.21 -3.85
C GLY A 319 -12.76 6.78 -2.93
N PHE A 320 -11.89 7.74 -2.62
CA PHE A 320 -10.72 7.56 -1.75
C PHE A 320 -10.80 8.39 -0.46
N GLY A 321 -11.99 8.92 -0.14
CA GLY A 321 -12.24 9.58 1.14
C GLY A 321 -11.66 10.97 1.25
N SER A 322 -12.03 11.90 0.37
CA SER A 322 -11.56 13.29 0.35
C SER A 322 -11.64 13.99 1.70
N ALA A 323 -12.75 13.81 2.41
CA ALA A 323 -12.92 14.37 3.75
C ALA A 323 -12.08 13.65 4.81
N ASN A 324 -11.83 12.35 4.62
CA ASN A 324 -10.95 11.56 5.48
C ASN A 324 -9.48 11.91 5.27
N ILE A 325 -9.06 12.25 4.04
CA ILE A 325 -7.69 12.69 3.73
C ILE A 325 -7.34 13.92 4.58
N ARG A 326 -8.24 14.91 4.66
CA ARG A 326 -8.03 16.08 5.53
C ARG A 326 -7.87 15.67 7.00
N ALA A 327 -8.76 14.82 7.52
CA ALA A 327 -8.69 14.33 8.90
C ALA A 327 -7.42 13.50 9.16
N LEU A 328 -7.00 12.69 8.19
CA LEU A 328 -5.72 11.97 8.24
C LEU A 328 -4.54 12.94 8.31
N TYR A 329 -4.52 13.94 7.44
CA TYR A 329 -3.45 14.94 7.40
C TYR A 329 -3.30 15.64 8.75
N GLU A 330 -4.39 16.08 9.34
CA GLU A 330 -4.43 16.68 10.68
C GLU A 330 -3.97 15.71 11.79
N ALA A 331 -4.32 14.41 11.67
CA ALA A 331 -3.93 13.40 12.64
C ALA A 331 -2.44 13.07 12.57
N VAL A 332 -1.89 12.92 11.37
CA VAL A 332 -0.45 12.64 11.15
C VAL A 332 0.39 13.83 11.57
N GLU A 333 -0.01 15.07 11.24
CA GLU A 333 0.71 16.27 11.63
C GLU A 333 0.74 16.43 13.17
N ARG A 334 -0.38 16.13 13.84
CA ARG A 334 -0.43 16.12 15.31
C ARG A 334 0.49 15.05 15.90
N ASP A 335 0.52 13.86 15.31
CA ASP A 335 1.41 12.78 15.77
C ASP A 335 2.88 13.17 15.60
N ARG A 336 3.23 13.82 14.48
CA ARG A 336 4.56 14.37 14.22
C ARG A 336 5.00 15.37 15.28
N LEU A 337 4.10 16.31 15.66
CA LEU A 337 4.38 17.32 16.66
C LEU A 337 4.47 16.77 18.10
N THR A 338 3.88 15.61 18.37
CA THR A 338 3.90 14.98 19.71
C THR A 338 5.02 13.95 19.87
N ALA A 339 5.64 13.48 18.77
CA ALA A 339 6.72 12.51 18.77
C ALA A 339 8.13 13.15 18.79
N GLY A 340 8.24 14.47 18.66
CA GLY A 340 9.44 15.28 18.82
C GLY A 340 9.50 15.89 20.21
#